data_91e5784787bc8a910107e2f228c0544c
#
_entry.id   91e5784787bc8a910107e2f228c0544c
#
_cell.length_a   1.000
_cell.length_b   1.000
_cell.length_c   1.000
_cell.angle_alpha   90.00
_cell.angle_beta   90.00
_cell.angle_gamma   90.00
#
_symmetry.space_group_name_H-M   'P 1'
#
loop_
_entity.id
_entity.type
_entity.pdbx_description
1 polymer ?
#
loop_
_entity_poly.entity_id
_entity_poly.type
_entity_poly.pdbx_seq_one_letter_code
_entity_poly.pdbx_strand_id
1 'polypeptide(L)'
;MRVWWIYITFADMENMTNSAVCKPISYTINVRGRLVDLGQPMVMGIMNVTPDSFFADSRVQTEEAIRNRANQIIAEGAKIIDVGACSTRPGGEVVSEEEEMRRLAFALPIIREAHPDAIISIDTFHASIARRTVEEFGADIINDVEEGKDPDMFRTVAELGTPYILMSVAANLHDMLLNFSREVQELRALGQKDIILDPGFGFGKGAVEGNYELLNVMERLQVMELPLLVGISRKRMIHQLLGITTAESLNGTTVLNTIALLKGANILRVHDVREAVEAVKIVDAMRHNIAE
;
A
#
# COMPACT_ATOMS: atom_id res chain seq x y z
N MET A 1 21.72 -26.58 8.16
CA MET A 1 20.62 -25.64 7.86
C MET A 1 19.36 -26.45 7.65
N ARG A 2 18.43 -26.44 8.60
CA ARG A 2 17.14 -27.16 8.45
C ARG A 2 16.16 -26.23 7.76
N VAL A 3 15.85 -26.51 6.51
CA VAL A 3 14.77 -25.86 5.75
C VAL A 3 13.46 -26.41 6.32
N TRP A 4 12.74 -25.60 7.10
CA TRP A 4 11.39 -25.94 7.53
C TRP A 4 10.45 -25.68 6.35
N TRP A 5 10.06 -26.74 5.62
CA TRP A 5 8.92 -26.71 4.73
C TRP A 5 7.66 -26.65 5.59
N ILE A 6 7.02 -25.51 5.65
CA ILE A 6 5.67 -25.41 6.20
C ILE A 6 4.74 -26.00 5.15
N TYR A 7 4.45 -27.30 5.27
CA TYR A 7 3.33 -27.91 4.56
C TYR A 7 2.03 -27.49 5.30
N ILE A 8 1.47 -26.33 4.93
CA ILE A 8 0.12 -25.97 5.34
C ILE A 8 -0.81 -26.76 4.42
N THR A 9 -1.53 -27.72 4.96
CA THR A 9 -2.53 -28.47 4.20
C THR A 9 -3.77 -27.60 3.96
N PHE A 10 -4.52 -27.89 2.90
CA PHE A 10 -5.81 -27.21 2.65
C PHE A 10 -6.77 -27.33 3.85
N ALA A 11 -6.69 -28.43 4.62
CA ALA A 11 -7.46 -28.64 5.85
C ALA A 11 -7.06 -27.66 6.97
N ASP A 12 -5.81 -27.26 7.07
CA ASP A 12 -5.38 -26.24 8.04
C ASP A 12 -5.92 -24.87 7.68
N MET A 13 -6.07 -24.58 6.37
CA MET A 13 -6.70 -23.34 5.89
C MET A 13 -8.21 -23.28 6.15
N GLU A 14 -8.91 -24.43 6.16
CA GLU A 14 -10.34 -24.50 6.50
C GLU A 14 -10.59 -24.34 8.00
N ASN A 15 -9.64 -24.73 8.85
CA ASN A 15 -9.70 -24.60 10.30
C ASN A 15 -9.22 -23.25 10.85
N MET A 16 -8.69 -22.36 10.02
CA MET A 16 -8.45 -20.97 10.41
C MET A 16 -9.82 -20.32 10.65
N THR A 17 -10.14 -20.25 11.90
CA THR A 17 -11.43 -19.93 12.49
C THR A 17 -12.16 -18.79 11.80
N ASN A 18 -13.46 -18.96 11.59
CA ASN A 18 -14.48 -17.96 11.28
C ASN A 18 -14.59 -16.89 12.41
N SER A 19 -13.48 -16.32 12.86
CA SER A 19 -13.52 -15.17 13.74
C SER A 19 -13.98 -13.98 12.92
N ALA A 20 -15.10 -13.40 13.29
CA ALA A 20 -15.67 -12.22 12.61
C ALA A 20 -14.70 -11.03 12.62
N VAL A 21 -13.67 -11.08 13.46
CA VAL A 21 -12.65 -10.02 13.59
C VAL A 21 -11.24 -10.64 13.64
N CYS A 22 -10.47 -10.42 12.59
CA CYS A 22 -9.08 -10.85 12.52
C CYS A 22 -8.15 -9.75 13.07
N LYS A 23 -7.16 -10.14 13.86
CA LYS A 23 -6.14 -9.18 14.32
C LYS A 23 -5.11 -8.97 13.20
N PRO A 24 -4.59 -7.75 13.01
CA PRO A 24 -3.46 -7.53 12.12
C PRO A 24 -2.24 -8.28 12.64
N ILE A 25 -1.37 -8.69 11.73
CA ILE A 25 -0.08 -9.31 12.08
C ILE A 25 0.74 -8.29 12.88
N SER A 26 1.30 -8.72 14.01
CA SER A 26 2.27 -7.93 14.76
C SER A 26 3.59 -7.94 14.00
N TYR A 27 3.95 -6.82 13.40
CA TYR A 27 5.13 -6.69 12.56
C TYR A 27 5.72 -5.29 12.71
N THR A 28 7.04 -5.20 12.70
CA THR A 28 7.75 -3.91 12.72
C THR A 28 8.59 -3.77 11.46
N ILE A 29 8.60 -2.58 10.90
CA ILE A 29 9.49 -2.19 9.79
C ILE A 29 10.51 -1.17 10.26
N ASN A 30 11.69 -1.16 9.64
CA ASN A 30 12.73 -0.19 9.93
C ASN A 30 12.61 1.02 9.00
N VAL A 31 12.23 2.16 9.55
CA VAL A 31 12.17 3.43 8.84
C VAL A 31 13.26 4.36 9.38
N ARG A 32 14.30 4.60 8.61
CA ARG A 32 15.43 5.48 9.00
C ARG A 32 16.04 5.11 10.36
N GLY A 33 16.19 3.81 10.65
CA GLY A 33 16.73 3.32 11.92
C GLY A 33 15.73 3.30 13.09
N ARG A 34 14.46 3.66 12.87
CA ARG A 34 13.39 3.57 13.86
C ARG A 34 12.48 2.39 13.53
N LEU A 35 12.12 1.60 14.54
CA LEU A 35 11.12 0.54 14.39
C LEU A 35 9.72 1.16 14.43
N VAL A 36 8.96 0.93 13.37
CA VAL A 36 7.55 1.34 13.23
C VAL A 36 6.69 0.09 13.38
N ASP A 37 5.82 0.09 14.37
CA ASP A 37 4.90 -1.02 14.64
C ASP A 37 3.69 -0.96 13.69
N LEU A 38 3.51 -2.00 12.90
CA LEU A 38 2.36 -2.20 12.01
C LEU A 38 1.26 -3.10 12.64
N GLY A 39 1.43 -3.55 13.88
CA GLY A 39 0.40 -4.27 14.63
C GLY A 39 -0.81 -3.40 14.95
N GLN A 40 -0.62 -2.08 14.95
CA GLN A 40 -1.71 -1.10 14.95
C GLN A 40 -1.91 -0.59 13.52
N PRO A 41 -3.13 -0.71 12.94
CA PRO A 41 -3.36 -0.30 11.56
C PRO A 41 -3.06 1.19 11.34
N MET A 42 -2.41 1.49 10.22
CA MET A 42 -2.03 2.84 9.83
C MET A 42 -2.76 3.28 8.56
N VAL A 43 -2.86 4.60 8.38
CA VAL A 43 -3.37 5.19 7.14
C VAL A 43 -2.22 5.76 6.33
N MET A 44 -2.19 5.38 5.06
CA MET A 44 -1.30 5.87 4.02
C MET A 44 -2.11 6.75 3.06
N GLY A 45 -1.83 8.06 3.05
CA GLY A 45 -2.52 9.01 2.20
C GLY A 45 -1.91 9.10 0.81
N ILE A 46 -2.73 8.96 -0.22
CA ILE A 46 -2.32 9.05 -1.62
C ILE A 46 -2.05 10.51 -2.01
N MET A 47 -0.90 10.71 -2.67
CA MET A 47 -0.49 12.00 -3.21
C MET A 47 0.04 11.84 -4.64
N ASN A 48 -0.82 12.05 -5.64
CA ASN A 48 -0.42 11.97 -7.05
C ASN A 48 0.15 13.31 -7.49
N VAL A 49 1.44 13.33 -7.89
CA VAL A 49 2.12 14.51 -8.43
C VAL A 49 2.11 14.51 -9.96
N THR A 50 0.91 14.34 -10.53
CA THR A 50 0.68 14.35 -11.99
C THR A 50 0.26 15.74 -12.47
N PRO A 51 0.41 16.07 -13.78
CA PRO A 51 0.02 17.38 -14.32
C PRO A 51 -1.42 17.77 -13.99
N ASP A 52 -2.34 16.83 -14.12
CA ASP A 52 -3.77 17.06 -13.84
C ASP A 52 -4.06 17.35 -12.36
N SER A 53 -3.13 16.98 -11.46
CA SER A 53 -3.32 17.12 -10.02
C SER A 53 -2.70 18.40 -9.47
N PHE A 54 -1.54 18.84 -9.99
CA PHE A 54 -0.74 19.90 -9.35
C PHE A 54 -0.04 20.87 -10.28
N PHE A 55 0.19 20.55 -11.58
CA PHE A 55 0.92 21.46 -12.46
C PHE A 55 -0.01 22.53 -13.00
N ALA A 56 -0.11 23.64 -12.26
CA ALA A 56 -0.72 24.89 -12.69
C ALA A 56 0.25 25.74 -13.53
N ASP A 57 -0.24 26.86 -14.07
CA ASP A 57 0.51 27.76 -14.94
C ASP A 57 1.76 28.41 -14.27
N SER A 58 1.92 28.27 -12.96
CA SER A 58 3.10 28.76 -12.24
C SER A 58 3.71 27.73 -11.30
N ARG A 59 5.05 27.72 -11.20
CA ARG A 59 5.82 26.88 -10.28
C ARG A 59 5.42 27.11 -8.82
N VAL A 60 5.17 28.35 -8.45
CA VAL A 60 4.80 28.72 -7.07
C VAL A 60 3.45 28.12 -6.65
N GLN A 61 2.44 28.17 -7.55
CA GLN A 61 1.13 27.57 -7.28
C GLN A 61 1.23 26.05 -7.16
N THR A 62 2.06 25.41 -7.97
CA THR A 62 2.31 23.97 -7.90
C THR A 62 2.97 23.57 -6.57
N GLU A 63 3.98 24.33 -6.11
CA GLU A 63 4.67 24.12 -4.84
C GLU A 63 3.71 24.26 -3.65
N GLU A 64 2.88 25.32 -3.67
CA GLU A 64 1.86 25.55 -2.65
C GLU A 64 0.81 24.42 -2.62
N ALA A 65 0.35 23.95 -3.77
CA ALA A 65 -0.61 22.85 -3.87
C ALA A 65 -0.05 21.53 -3.31
N ILE A 66 1.23 21.22 -3.59
CA ILE A 66 1.93 20.06 -3.01
C ILE A 66 2.01 20.18 -1.49
N ARG A 67 2.47 21.33 -0.99
CA ARG A 67 2.59 21.61 0.46
C ARG A 67 1.23 21.50 1.16
N ASN A 68 0.18 22.09 0.58
CA ASN A 68 -1.17 22.05 1.13
C ASN A 68 -1.73 20.62 1.17
N ARG A 69 -1.50 19.81 0.13
CA ARG A 69 -1.94 18.40 0.13
C ARG A 69 -1.17 17.57 1.16
N ALA A 70 0.13 17.76 1.31
CA ALA A 70 0.91 17.09 2.34
C ALA A 70 0.43 17.47 3.75
N ASN A 71 0.21 18.78 3.99
CA ASN A 71 -0.36 19.29 5.24
C ASN A 71 -1.72 18.67 5.56
N GLN A 72 -2.60 18.57 4.55
CA GLN A 72 -3.92 17.96 4.72
C GLN A 72 -3.80 16.49 5.12
N ILE A 73 -3.00 15.68 4.40
CA ILE A 73 -2.81 14.26 4.67
C ILE A 73 -2.36 14.03 6.11
N ILE A 74 -1.36 14.79 6.58
CA ILE A 74 -0.84 14.64 7.94
C ILE A 74 -1.83 15.18 8.98
N ALA A 75 -2.46 16.32 8.75
CA ALA A 75 -3.46 16.90 9.65
C ALA A 75 -4.69 16.00 9.83
N GLU A 76 -5.08 15.26 8.81
CA GLU A 76 -6.16 14.27 8.86
C GLU A 76 -5.76 12.97 9.58
N GLY A 77 -4.48 12.77 9.90
CA GLY A 77 -3.95 11.71 10.76
C GLY A 77 -3.26 10.56 10.06
N ALA A 78 -2.96 10.67 8.76
CA ALA A 78 -2.09 9.70 8.09
C ALA A 78 -0.68 9.73 8.69
N LYS A 79 -0.02 8.57 8.69
CA LYS A 79 1.39 8.42 9.10
C LYS A 79 2.34 8.31 7.92
N ILE A 80 1.80 7.92 6.77
CA ILE A 80 2.55 7.66 5.55
C ILE A 80 1.94 8.52 4.43
N ILE A 81 2.79 9.20 3.65
CA ILE A 81 2.42 9.87 2.42
C ILE A 81 2.95 9.03 1.27
N ASP A 82 2.07 8.53 0.41
CA ASP A 82 2.45 7.72 -0.75
C ASP A 82 2.44 8.58 -2.01
N VAL A 83 3.64 8.87 -2.51
CA VAL A 83 3.86 9.82 -3.61
C VAL A 83 4.01 9.07 -4.92
N GLY A 84 3.07 9.28 -5.84
CA GLY A 84 3.10 8.72 -7.20
C GLY A 84 3.18 9.80 -8.26
N ALA A 85 4.10 9.68 -9.20
CA ALA A 85 4.30 10.63 -10.30
C ALA A 85 3.85 10.08 -11.67
N CYS A 86 3.54 8.78 -11.72
CA CYS A 86 3.00 8.08 -12.87
C CYS A 86 1.53 7.69 -12.60
N SER A 87 0.69 7.71 -13.64
CA SER A 87 -0.69 7.22 -13.50
C SER A 87 -0.73 5.72 -13.80
N THR A 88 -0.95 4.90 -12.78
CA THR A 88 -1.17 3.45 -12.94
C THR A 88 -2.64 3.09 -13.26
N ARG A 89 -3.49 4.09 -13.52
CA ARG A 89 -4.89 3.87 -13.93
C ARG A 89 -4.95 3.33 -15.35
N PRO A 90 -5.87 2.36 -15.65
CA PRO A 90 -6.11 1.94 -17.03
C PRO A 90 -6.41 3.12 -17.94
N GLY A 91 -5.59 3.32 -19.00
CA GLY A 91 -5.70 4.46 -19.93
C GLY A 91 -5.00 5.75 -19.44
N GLY A 92 -4.27 5.71 -18.34
CA GLY A 92 -3.41 6.81 -17.90
C GLY A 92 -2.24 7.04 -18.85
N GLU A 93 -1.71 8.27 -18.88
CA GLU A 93 -0.54 8.62 -19.66
C GLU A 93 0.68 7.84 -19.14
N VAL A 94 1.30 7.06 -20.02
CA VAL A 94 2.58 6.40 -19.70
C VAL A 94 3.66 7.48 -19.70
N VAL A 95 4.22 7.75 -18.55
CA VAL A 95 5.26 8.76 -18.35
C VAL A 95 6.62 8.07 -18.49
N SER A 96 7.61 8.75 -19.11
CA SER A 96 8.97 8.24 -19.11
C SER A 96 9.58 8.29 -17.70
N GLU A 97 10.55 7.39 -17.41
CA GLU A 97 11.29 7.41 -16.15
C GLU A 97 11.90 8.78 -15.84
N GLU A 98 12.40 9.49 -16.86
CA GLU A 98 12.97 10.83 -16.71
C GLU A 98 11.93 11.85 -16.22
N GLU A 99 10.73 11.81 -16.78
CA GLU A 99 9.63 12.69 -16.39
C GLU A 99 9.09 12.30 -15.00
N GLU A 100 8.95 11.01 -14.71
CA GLU A 100 8.58 10.52 -13.37
C GLU A 100 9.57 11.05 -12.33
N MET A 101 10.88 10.86 -12.58
CA MET A 101 11.92 11.33 -11.67
C MET A 101 11.91 12.86 -11.53
N ARG A 102 11.69 13.60 -12.62
CA ARG A 102 11.60 15.05 -12.59
C ARG A 102 10.49 15.55 -11.67
N ARG A 103 9.32 14.91 -11.73
CA ARG A 103 8.17 15.23 -10.86
C ARG A 103 8.47 14.91 -9.39
N LEU A 104 9.04 13.74 -9.12
CA LEU A 104 9.42 13.32 -7.77
C LEU A 104 10.50 14.23 -7.18
N ALA A 105 11.55 14.54 -7.95
CA ALA A 105 12.63 15.45 -7.53
C ALA A 105 12.13 16.86 -7.19
N PHE A 106 11.04 17.29 -7.82
CA PHE A 106 10.41 18.56 -7.47
C PHE A 106 9.56 18.46 -6.20
N ALA A 107 8.77 17.39 -6.05
CA ALA A 107 7.79 17.27 -4.96
C ALA A 107 8.43 16.85 -3.63
N LEU A 108 9.36 15.90 -3.64
CA LEU A 108 9.90 15.29 -2.42
C LEU A 108 10.58 16.29 -1.46
N PRO A 109 11.41 17.24 -1.92
CA PRO A 109 11.97 18.27 -1.04
C PRO A 109 10.91 19.12 -0.36
N ILE A 110 9.84 19.48 -1.08
CA ILE A 110 8.74 20.31 -0.55
C ILE A 110 7.99 19.54 0.56
N ILE A 111 7.71 18.26 0.35
CA ILE A 111 7.04 17.40 1.33
C ILE A 111 7.93 17.20 2.55
N ARG A 112 9.22 16.91 2.35
CA ARG A 112 10.17 16.67 3.44
C ARG A 112 10.43 17.92 4.28
N GLU A 113 10.50 19.10 3.65
CA GLU A 113 10.61 20.37 4.35
C GLU A 113 9.36 20.66 5.23
N ALA A 114 8.17 20.42 4.68
CA ALA A 114 6.91 20.62 5.40
C ALA A 114 6.72 19.63 6.56
N HIS A 115 7.13 18.37 6.37
CA HIS A 115 6.92 17.25 7.30
C HIS A 115 8.19 16.38 7.42
N PRO A 116 9.21 16.83 8.19
CA PRO A 116 10.49 16.10 8.33
C PRO A 116 10.33 14.68 8.88
N ASP A 117 9.35 14.46 9.75
CA ASP A 117 9.10 13.18 10.43
C ASP A 117 8.11 12.27 9.70
N ALA A 118 7.44 12.74 8.64
CA ALA A 118 6.51 11.92 7.88
C ALA A 118 7.25 10.76 7.20
N ILE A 119 6.61 9.61 7.15
CA ILE A 119 7.07 8.47 6.37
C ILE A 119 6.67 8.71 4.91
N ILE A 120 7.64 8.74 4.00
CA ILE A 120 7.41 8.94 2.57
C ILE A 120 7.56 7.62 1.84
N SER A 121 6.49 7.16 1.22
CA SER A 121 6.44 6.03 0.31
C SER A 121 6.46 6.52 -1.13
N ILE A 122 7.12 5.80 -2.02
CA ILE A 122 7.15 6.08 -3.45
C ILE A 122 6.42 4.99 -4.21
N ASP A 123 5.33 5.39 -4.89
CA ASP A 123 4.55 4.53 -5.79
C ASP A 123 5.28 4.51 -7.15
N THR A 124 6.11 3.49 -7.35
CA THR A 124 6.89 3.29 -8.58
C THR A 124 7.22 1.81 -8.80
N PHE A 125 7.25 1.41 -10.05
CA PHE A 125 7.67 0.07 -10.48
C PHE A 125 9.03 0.07 -11.20
N HIS A 126 9.76 1.20 -11.19
CA HIS A 126 11.08 1.35 -11.78
C HIS A 126 12.17 1.29 -10.71
N ALA A 127 13.09 0.32 -10.81
CA ALA A 127 14.20 0.15 -9.88
C ALA A 127 15.12 1.39 -9.82
N SER A 128 15.33 2.06 -10.96
CA SER A 128 16.12 3.29 -11.06
C SER A 128 15.51 4.44 -10.25
N ILE A 129 14.19 4.60 -10.32
CA ILE A 129 13.43 5.60 -9.54
C ILE A 129 13.47 5.25 -8.05
N ALA A 130 13.25 3.98 -7.70
CA ALA A 130 13.33 3.50 -6.32
C ALA A 130 14.69 3.86 -5.70
N ARG A 131 15.79 3.54 -6.38
CA ARG A 131 17.15 3.85 -5.92
C ARG A 131 17.36 5.35 -5.71
N ARG A 132 17.06 6.15 -6.73
CA ARG A 132 17.29 7.58 -6.68
C ARG A 132 16.44 8.28 -5.61
N THR A 133 15.19 7.90 -5.45
CA THR A 133 14.31 8.51 -4.45
C THR A 133 14.74 8.21 -3.03
N VAL A 134 15.29 7.03 -2.77
CA VAL A 134 15.85 6.69 -1.46
C VAL A 134 17.19 7.39 -1.22
N GLU A 135 18.13 7.29 -2.15
CA GLU A 135 19.50 7.80 -1.98
C GLU A 135 19.58 9.34 -2.03
N GLU A 136 18.84 9.99 -2.94
CA GLU A 136 18.93 11.43 -3.16
C GLU A 136 17.91 12.22 -2.32
N PHE A 137 16.75 11.65 -2.01
CA PHE A 137 15.61 12.36 -1.40
C PHE A 137 15.14 11.75 -0.07
N GLY A 138 15.73 10.65 0.38
CA GLY A 138 15.43 10.03 1.66
C GLY A 138 14.01 9.46 1.72
N ALA A 139 13.53 8.84 0.63
CA ALA A 139 12.29 8.08 0.67
C ALA A 139 12.43 6.88 1.62
N ASP A 140 11.33 6.51 2.25
CA ASP A 140 11.32 5.57 3.38
C ASP A 140 10.77 4.20 3.01
N ILE A 141 9.89 4.11 2.01
CA ILE A 141 9.22 2.88 1.57
C ILE A 141 9.15 2.91 0.04
N ILE A 142 9.30 1.76 -0.60
CA ILE A 142 9.00 1.59 -2.03
C ILE A 142 7.70 0.78 -2.16
N ASN A 143 6.74 1.34 -2.88
CA ASN A 143 5.44 0.73 -3.17
C ASN A 143 5.38 0.35 -4.65
N ASP A 144 5.63 -0.94 -4.94
CA ASP A 144 5.65 -1.46 -6.30
C ASP A 144 4.30 -2.11 -6.65
N VAL A 145 3.65 -1.57 -7.67
CA VAL A 145 2.33 -2.01 -8.13
C VAL A 145 2.39 -2.93 -9.36
N GLU A 146 3.58 -3.42 -9.74
CA GLU A 146 3.79 -4.34 -10.86
C GLU A 146 4.49 -5.66 -10.48
N GLU A 147 4.45 -6.08 -9.20
CA GLU A 147 4.91 -7.41 -8.75
C GLU A 147 6.40 -7.67 -9.04
N GLY A 148 7.27 -6.63 -8.92
CA GLY A 148 8.70 -6.76 -9.20
C GLY A 148 9.03 -7.05 -10.67
N LYS A 149 8.22 -6.59 -11.60
CA LYS A 149 8.39 -6.82 -13.04
C LYS A 149 9.70 -6.23 -13.60
N ASP A 150 10.19 -5.12 -13.02
CA ASP A 150 11.53 -4.64 -13.29
C ASP A 150 12.55 -5.63 -12.69
N PRO A 151 13.41 -6.28 -13.51
CA PRO A 151 14.29 -7.35 -13.05
C PRO A 151 15.32 -6.90 -12.01
N ASP A 152 15.57 -5.61 -11.89
CA ASP A 152 16.49 -5.04 -10.89
C ASP A 152 15.79 -4.60 -9.61
N MET A 153 14.45 -4.58 -9.54
CA MET A 153 13.69 -4.05 -8.39
C MET A 153 14.03 -4.78 -7.10
N PHE A 154 13.94 -6.10 -7.06
CA PHE A 154 14.18 -6.89 -5.84
C PHE A 154 15.60 -6.72 -5.31
N ARG A 155 16.59 -6.71 -6.22
CA ARG A 155 17.98 -6.44 -5.84
C ARG A 155 18.14 -5.02 -5.29
N THR A 156 17.55 -4.05 -5.96
CA THR A 156 17.62 -2.64 -5.57
C THR A 156 17.08 -2.40 -4.17
N VAL A 157 15.86 -2.87 -3.86
CA VAL A 157 15.26 -2.66 -2.53
C VAL A 157 16.01 -3.41 -1.44
N ALA A 158 16.55 -4.59 -1.74
CA ALA A 158 17.37 -5.35 -0.81
C ALA A 158 18.71 -4.66 -0.50
N GLU A 159 19.39 -4.09 -1.50
CA GLU A 159 20.63 -3.30 -1.32
C GLU A 159 20.38 -2.01 -0.52
N LEU A 160 19.26 -1.35 -0.76
CA LEU A 160 18.85 -0.14 -0.04
C LEU A 160 18.43 -0.43 1.40
N GLY A 161 17.96 -1.67 1.69
CA GLY A 161 17.44 -2.06 2.99
C GLY A 161 16.18 -1.29 3.38
N THR A 162 15.45 -0.75 2.40
CA THR A 162 14.22 0.02 2.62
C THR A 162 13.00 -0.91 2.61
N PRO A 163 11.97 -0.68 3.44
CA PRO A 163 10.71 -1.44 3.40
C PRO A 163 10.12 -1.46 2.00
N TYR A 164 9.64 -2.62 1.59
CA TYR A 164 9.11 -2.84 0.24
C TYR A 164 7.69 -3.38 0.29
N ILE A 165 6.79 -2.73 -0.45
CA ILE A 165 5.41 -3.19 -0.65
C ILE A 165 5.38 -3.95 -1.96
N LEU A 166 5.11 -5.25 -1.85
CA LEU A 166 4.97 -6.19 -2.95
C LEU A 166 3.49 -6.39 -3.26
N MET A 167 3.02 -5.87 -4.41
CA MET A 167 1.64 -6.06 -4.83
C MET A 167 1.50 -7.26 -5.75
N SER A 168 0.44 -8.06 -5.58
CA SER A 168 0.12 -9.16 -6.49
C SER A 168 -0.87 -8.76 -7.58
N VAL A 169 -0.57 -9.15 -8.83
CA VAL A 169 -1.48 -9.05 -9.98
C VAL A 169 -2.27 -10.35 -10.23
N ALA A 170 -2.06 -11.39 -9.43
CA ALA A 170 -2.75 -12.68 -9.57
C ALA A 170 -4.28 -12.53 -9.46
N ALA A 171 -5.01 -13.31 -10.26
CA ALA A 171 -6.47 -13.20 -10.37
C ALA A 171 -7.22 -13.82 -9.17
N ASN A 172 -6.61 -14.77 -8.47
CA ASN A 172 -7.23 -15.51 -7.37
C ASN A 172 -6.25 -15.74 -6.22
N LEU A 173 -6.77 -16.11 -5.04
CA LEU A 173 -5.99 -16.31 -3.83
C LEU A 173 -4.94 -17.41 -3.95
N HIS A 174 -5.22 -18.51 -4.65
CA HIS A 174 -4.28 -19.63 -4.78
C HIS A 174 -3.00 -19.20 -5.51
N ASP A 175 -3.16 -18.62 -6.69
CA ASP A 175 -2.04 -18.12 -7.47
C ASP A 175 -1.29 -16.99 -6.75
N MET A 176 -2.02 -16.13 -6.05
CA MET A 176 -1.46 -15.06 -5.23
C MET A 176 -0.53 -15.61 -4.13
N LEU A 177 -0.97 -16.63 -3.39
CA LEU A 177 -0.16 -17.26 -2.35
C LEU A 177 1.09 -17.95 -2.92
N LEU A 178 0.97 -18.60 -4.09
CA LEU A 178 2.11 -19.20 -4.77
C LEU A 178 3.12 -18.14 -5.23
N ASN A 179 2.66 -17.06 -5.84
CA ASN A 179 3.52 -15.96 -6.28
C ASN A 179 4.21 -15.31 -5.09
N PHE A 180 3.46 -14.88 -4.09
CA PHE A 180 4.02 -14.28 -2.88
C PHE A 180 5.05 -15.20 -2.21
N SER A 181 4.77 -16.51 -2.12
CA SER A 181 5.72 -17.45 -1.52
C SER A 181 7.06 -17.46 -2.27
N ARG A 182 7.03 -17.46 -3.60
CA ARG A 182 8.23 -17.43 -4.45
C ARG A 182 8.96 -16.10 -4.33
N GLU A 183 8.26 -14.98 -4.45
CA GLU A 183 8.83 -13.63 -4.48
C GLU A 183 9.38 -13.21 -3.12
N VAL A 184 8.67 -13.53 -2.03
CA VAL A 184 9.16 -13.32 -0.66
C VAL A 184 10.42 -14.14 -0.41
N GLN A 185 10.48 -15.39 -0.89
CA GLN A 185 11.68 -16.22 -0.76
C GLN A 185 12.86 -15.61 -1.53
N GLU A 186 12.63 -15.08 -2.74
CA GLU A 186 13.65 -14.40 -3.52
C GLU A 186 14.14 -13.12 -2.83
N LEU A 187 13.24 -12.25 -2.39
CA LEU A 187 13.56 -11.04 -1.63
C LEU A 187 14.38 -11.37 -0.36
N ARG A 188 13.98 -12.39 0.40
CA ARG A 188 14.70 -12.85 1.58
C ARG A 188 16.10 -13.38 1.25
N ALA A 189 16.26 -14.10 0.13
CA ALA A 189 17.54 -14.59 -0.35
C ALA A 189 18.50 -13.46 -0.71
N LEU A 190 17.98 -12.33 -1.22
CA LEU A 190 18.73 -11.10 -1.49
C LEU A 190 19.02 -10.28 -0.22
N GLY A 191 18.43 -10.63 0.92
CA GLY A 191 18.65 -9.92 2.19
C GLY A 191 17.56 -8.91 2.57
N GLN A 192 16.48 -8.78 1.77
CA GLN A 192 15.35 -7.92 2.10
C GLN A 192 14.66 -8.37 3.38
N LYS A 193 14.51 -7.44 4.35
CA LYS A 193 13.96 -7.74 5.68
C LYS A 193 12.50 -7.31 5.81
N ASP A 194 12.18 -6.12 5.40
CA ASP A 194 10.88 -5.49 5.63
C ASP A 194 10.04 -5.58 4.36
N ILE A 195 9.08 -6.52 4.36
CA ILE A 195 8.19 -6.80 3.24
C ILE A 195 6.75 -6.62 3.72
N ILE A 196 5.96 -5.88 2.94
CA ILE A 196 4.53 -5.66 3.13
C ILE A 196 3.83 -6.20 1.89
N LEU A 197 2.76 -6.99 2.06
CA LEU A 197 2.01 -7.55 0.94
C LEU A 197 0.81 -6.67 0.59
N ASP A 198 0.60 -6.40 -0.71
CA ASP A 198 -0.64 -5.80 -1.22
C ASP A 198 -1.37 -6.83 -2.10
N PRO A 199 -2.59 -7.27 -1.74
CA PRO A 199 -3.37 -8.17 -2.57
C PRO A 199 -3.73 -7.62 -3.96
N GLY A 200 -3.51 -6.34 -4.22
CA GLY A 200 -3.69 -5.70 -5.53
C GLY A 200 -5.16 -5.58 -5.94
N PHE A 201 -6.05 -5.13 -5.06
CA PHE A 201 -7.43 -4.84 -5.41
C PHE A 201 -7.51 -3.91 -6.62
N GLY A 202 -8.32 -4.28 -7.63
CA GLY A 202 -8.46 -3.52 -8.88
C GLY A 202 -7.43 -3.86 -9.96
N PHE A 203 -6.41 -4.68 -9.65
CA PHE A 203 -5.40 -5.13 -10.60
C PHE A 203 -5.54 -6.64 -10.86
N GLY A 204 -5.55 -7.08 -12.11
CA GLY A 204 -5.57 -8.51 -12.47
C GLY A 204 -6.78 -9.34 -12.01
N LYS A 205 -7.70 -8.77 -11.23
CA LYS A 205 -8.83 -9.49 -10.59
C LYS A 205 -10.04 -9.64 -11.53
N GLY A 206 -9.87 -9.34 -12.81
CA GLY A 206 -10.97 -9.39 -13.78
C GLY A 206 -12.06 -8.36 -13.50
N ALA A 207 -13.30 -8.84 -13.42
CA ALA A 207 -14.47 -8.01 -13.15
C ALA A 207 -14.57 -7.57 -11.67
N VAL A 208 -15.68 -6.92 -11.33
CA VAL A 208 -16.00 -6.45 -9.97
C VAL A 208 -16.00 -7.61 -8.98
N GLU A 209 -16.55 -8.76 -9.37
CA GLU A 209 -16.77 -9.96 -8.55
C GLU A 209 -15.46 -10.48 -7.95
N GLY A 210 -14.40 -10.65 -8.73
CA GLY A 210 -13.12 -11.19 -8.24
C GLY A 210 -12.47 -10.36 -7.12
N ASN A 211 -12.74 -9.05 -7.08
CA ASN A 211 -12.30 -8.20 -5.99
C ASN A 211 -13.08 -8.47 -4.68
N TYR A 212 -14.39 -8.72 -4.79
CA TYR A 212 -15.21 -9.07 -3.62
C TYR A 212 -14.92 -10.50 -3.13
N GLU A 213 -14.68 -11.45 -4.05
CA GLU A 213 -14.22 -12.80 -3.70
C GLU A 213 -12.91 -12.76 -2.93
N LEU A 214 -11.94 -11.98 -3.41
CA LEU A 214 -10.66 -11.79 -2.71
C LEU A 214 -10.85 -11.15 -1.34
N LEU A 215 -11.64 -10.07 -1.24
CA LEU A 215 -11.90 -9.42 0.03
C LEU A 215 -12.58 -10.39 1.02
N ASN A 216 -13.47 -11.25 0.54
CA ASN A 216 -14.16 -12.23 1.38
C ASN A 216 -13.23 -13.25 2.04
N VAL A 217 -12.07 -13.53 1.43
CA VAL A 217 -11.11 -14.53 1.92
C VAL A 217 -9.73 -13.93 2.28
N MET A 218 -9.65 -12.60 2.37
CA MET A 218 -8.36 -11.88 2.52
C MET A 218 -7.61 -12.28 3.81
N GLU A 219 -8.32 -12.62 4.87
CA GLU A 219 -7.72 -13.09 6.13
C GLU A 219 -6.81 -14.31 5.95
N ARG A 220 -7.01 -15.10 4.91
CA ARG A 220 -6.15 -16.25 4.60
C ARG A 220 -4.74 -15.86 4.19
N LEU A 221 -4.51 -14.62 3.77
CA LEU A 221 -3.16 -14.11 3.50
C LEU A 221 -2.30 -14.01 4.76
N GLN A 222 -2.90 -14.04 5.96
CA GLN A 222 -2.14 -14.06 7.21
C GLN A 222 -1.25 -15.29 7.38
N VAL A 223 -1.46 -16.36 6.60
CA VAL A 223 -0.56 -17.50 6.53
C VAL A 223 0.86 -17.13 6.10
N MET A 224 1.02 -16.01 5.40
CA MET A 224 2.33 -15.49 5.00
C MET A 224 3.11 -14.84 6.16
N GLU A 225 2.46 -14.60 7.31
CA GLU A 225 3.04 -13.93 8.48
C GLU A 225 3.68 -12.57 8.16
N LEU A 226 3.15 -11.88 7.15
CA LEU A 226 3.58 -10.55 6.70
C LEU A 226 2.41 -9.56 6.79
N PRO A 227 2.71 -8.27 7.03
CA PRO A 227 1.68 -7.26 7.12
C PRO A 227 1.02 -7.01 5.76
N LEU A 228 -0.27 -6.64 5.79
CA LEU A 228 -1.09 -6.39 4.61
C LEU A 228 -1.36 -4.90 4.43
N LEU A 229 -1.04 -4.38 3.25
CA LEU A 229 -1.56 -3.11 2.75
C LEU A 229 -2.80 -3.36 1.91
N VAL A 230 -3.82 -2.51 2.06
CA VAL A 230 -5.05 -2.59 1.28
C VAL A 230 -5.37 -1.24 0.63
N GLY A 231 -5.41 -1.23 -0.69
CA GLY A 231 -5.73 -0.07 -1.51
C GLY A 231 -7.05 -0.24 -2.27
N ILE A 232 -8.19 0.00 -1.62
CA ILE A 232 -9.54 -0.12 -2.23
C ILE A 232 -10.14 1.24 -2.59
N SER A 233 -9.63 2.33 -2.02
CA SER A 233 -10.22 3.67 -2.06
C SER A 233 -10.63 4.11 -3.47
N ARG A 234 -11.92 4.43 -3.63
CA ARG A 234 -12.56 4.94 -4.85
C ARG A 234 -12.36 4.07 -6.09
N LYS A 235 -12.02 2.78 -5.91
CA LYS A 235 -11.78 1.86 -7.04
C LYS A 235 -13.07 1.44 -7.74
N ARG A 236 -12.90 0.99 -8.99
CA ARG A 236 -14.00 0.60 -9.91
C ARG A 236 -14.98 -0.38 -9.30
N MET A 237 -14.51 -1.32 -8.47
CA MET A 237 -15.37 -2.28 -7.78
C MET A 237 -16.48 -1.61 -6.96
N ILE A 238 -16.25 -0.41 -6.40
CA ILE A 238 -17.25 0.32 -5.61
C ILE A 238 -18.27 1.00 -6.53
N HIS A 239 -17.79 1.90 -7.39
CA HIS A 239 -18.71 2.74 -8.17
C HIS A 239 -19.49 1.96 -9.24
N GLN A 240 -18.94 0.87 -9.79
CA GLN A 240 -19.69 0.00 -10.70
C GLN A 240 -20.78 -0.80 -9.98
N LEU A 241 -20.48 -1.39 -8.81
CA LEU A 241 -21.50 -2.13 -8.04
C LEU A 241 -22.66 -1.24 -7.63
N LEU A 242 -22.37 0.00 -7.19
CA LEU A 242 -23.38 0.91 -6.67
C LEU A 242 -24.05 1.76 -7.75
N GLY A 243 -23.57 1.74 -9.00
CA GLY A 243 -24.08 2.58 -10.08
C GLY A 243 -23.86 4.08 -9.85
N ILE A 244 -22.76 4.47 -9.22
CA ILE A 244 -22.41 5.85 -8.84
C ILE A 244 -21.11 6.29 -9.51
N THR A 245 -20.76 7.56 -9.36
CA THR A 245 -19.47 8.09 -9.83
C THR A 245 -18.33 7.79 -8.86
N THR A 246 -17.07 7.92 -9.33
CA THR A 246 -15.89 7.82 -8.46
C THR A 246 -15.91 8.87 -7.32
N ALA A 247 -16.43 10.07 -7.58
CA ALA A 247 -16.54 11.12 -6.57
C ALA A 247 -17.50 10.74 -5.43
N GLU A 248 -18.56 10.01 -5.73
CA GLU A 248 -19.56 9.56 -4.75
C GLU A 248 -19.16 8.30 -3.98
N SER A 249 -17.98 7.72 -4.28
CA SER A 249 -17.54 6.42 -3.73
C SER A 249 -17.04 6.47 -2.28
N LEU A 250 -17.13 7.60 -1.59
CA LEU A 250 -16.61 7.77 -0.22
C LEU A 250 -17.23 6.75 0.75
N ASN A 251 -18.57 6.67 0.81
CA ASN A 251 -19.26 5.75 1.71
C ASN A 251 -18.87 4.29 1.44
N GLY A 252 -18.87 3.86 0.17
CA GLY A 252 -18.45 2.50 -0.21
C GLY A 252 -16.98 2.24 0.13
N THR A 253 -16.11 3.24 -0.01
CA THR A 253 -14.71 3.15 0.42
C THR A 253 -14.61 2.90 1.93
N THR A 254 -15.33 3.66 2.75
CA THR A 254 -15.33 3.50 4.21
C THR A 254 -15.81 2.13 4.64
N VAL A 255 -16.90 1.63 4.02
CA VAL A 255 -17.42 0.27 4.28
C VAL A 255 -16.35 -0.79 3.98
N LEU A 256 -15.72 -0.73 2.80
CA LEU A 256 -14.73 -1.74 2.40
C LEU A 256 -13.42 -1.63 3.20
N ASN A 257 -12.98 -0.43 3.56
CA ASN A 257 -11.85 -0.22 4.46
C ASN A 257 -12.12 -0.83 5.84
N THR A 258 -13.33 -0.67 6.37
CA THR A 258 -13.73 -1.28 7.64
C THR A 258 -13.69 -2.81 7.55
N ILE A 259 -14.21 -3.40 6.48
CA ILE A 259 -14.14 -4.84 6.25
C ILE A 259 -12.67 -5.30 6.13
N ALA A 260 -11.83 -4.58 5.40
CA ALA A 260 -10.41 -4.89 5.27
C ALA A 260 -9.70 -4.88 6.62
N LEU A 261 -9.98 -3.89 7.48
CA LEU A 261 -9.47 -3.85 8.85
C LEU A 261 -9.91 -5.07 9.65
N LEU A 262 -11.20 -5.42 9.63
CA LEU A 262 -11.73 -6.60 10.31
C LEU A 262 -11.07 -7.90 9.83
N LYS A 263 -10.59 -7.94 8.59
CA LYS A 263 -9.86 -9.06 7.98
C LYS A 263 -8.34 -8.96 8.09
N GLY A 264 -7.82 -8.06 8.92
CA GLY A 264 -6.41 -8.03 9.31
C GLY A 264 -5.52 -7.09 8.49
N ALA A 265 -6.06 -6.11 7.77
CA ALA A 265 -5.25 -5.08 7.13
C ALA A 265 -4.42 -4.29 8.16
N ASN A 266 -3.13 -4.08 7.86
CA ASN A 266 -2.19 -3.30 8.65
C ASN A 266 -2.06 -1.86 8.13
N ILE A 267 -2.24 -1.65 6.83
CA ILE A 267 -2.15 -0.33 6.19
C ILE A 267 -3.35 -0.15 5.25
N LEU A 268 -4.03 0.99 5.37
CA LEU A 268 -5.05 1.43 4.42
C LEU A 268 -4.46 2.53 3.52
N ARG A 269 -4.36 2.27 2.21
CA ARG A 269 -3.92 3.23 1.21
C ARG A 269 -5.13 3.94 0.60
N VAL A 270 -5.27 5.25 0.86
CA VAL A 270 -6.53 5.97 0.64
C VAL A 270 -6.37 7.39 0.09
N HIS A 271 -7.42 7.87 -0.60
CA HIS A 271 -7.59 9.29 -0.94
C HIS A 271 -8.20 10.08 0.23
N ASP A 272 -9.12 9.45 0.98
CA ASP A 272 -9.96 10.05 2.02
C ASP A 272 -9.38 9.65 3.40
N VAL A 273 -8.38 10.42 3.84
CA VAL A 273 -7.57 10.07 5.00
C VAL A 273 -8.37 10.12 6.28
N ARG A 274 -9.15 11.19 6.51
CA ARG A 274 -9.93 11.37 7.74
C ARG A 274 -10.86 10.20 8.01
N GLU A 275 -11.65 9.81 7.01
CA GLU A 275 -12.63 8.73 7.11
C GLU A 275 -11.96 7.37 7.33
N ALA A 276 -10.79 7.17 6.75
CA ALA A 276 -9.99 5.96 7.01
C ALA A 276 -9.43 5.93 8.43
N VAL A 277 -8.97 7.06 8.97
CA VAL A 277 -8.50 7.17 10.36
C VAL A 277 -9.66 6.95 11.34
N GLU A 278 -10.85 7.45 11.04
CA GLU A 278 -12.04 7.20 11.85
C GLU A 278 -12.40 5.70 11.84
N ALA A 279 -12.35 5.04 10.68
CA ALA A 279 -12.57 3.59 10.58
C ALA A 279 -11.53 2.80 11.40
N VAL A 280 -10.25 3.17 11.34
CA VAL A 280 -9.19 2.55 12.16
C VAL A 280 -9.51 2.67 13.64
N LYS A 281 -9.86 3.88 14.13
CA LYS A 281 -10.18 4.12 15.55
C LYS A 281 -11.38 3.30 16.02
N ILE A 282 -12.42 3.19 15.19
CA ILE A 282 -13.64 2.42 15.53
C ILE A 282 -13.31 0.93 15.64
N VAL A 283 -12.58 0.39 14.66
CA VAL A 283 -12.21 -1.04 14.66
C VAL A 283 -11.24 -1.36 15.80
N ASP A 284 -10.32 -0.46 16.12
CA ASP A 284 -9.39 -0.62 17.24
C ASP A 284 -10.14 -0.64 18.59
N ALA A 285 -11.10 0.27 18.79
CA ALA A 285 -11.96 0.28 19.98
C ALA A 285 -12.77 -1.02 20.13
N MET A 286 -13.27 -1.58 19.02
CA MET A 286 -13.96 -2.89 19.03
C MET A 286 -13.02 -4.02 19.48
N ARG A 287 -11.77 -4.03 18.99
CA ARG A 287 -10.80 -5.09 19.33
C ARG A 287 -10.42 -5.08 20.81
N HIS A 288 -10.26 -3.91 21.41
CA HIS A 288 -9.91 -3.77 22.83
C HIS A 288 -11.07 -4.19 23.75
N ASN A 289 -12.32 -3.92 23.37
CA ASN A 289 -13.49 -4.27 24.18
C ASN A 289 -13.94 -5.73 24.05
N ILE A 290 -13.41 -6.49 23.07
CA ILE A 290 -13.71 -7.93 22.92
C ILE A 290 -12.69 -8.78 23.71
N ALA A 291 -11.60 -8.20 24.18
CA ALA A 291 -10.51 -8.89 24.88
C ALA A 291 -10.69 -8.96 26.42
N GLU A 292 -11.78 -8.35 26.96
CA GLU A 292 -12.24 -8.51 28.35
C GLU A 292 -13.39 -9.52 28.44
#